data_1f6bf18cacb49ad2b02d79e6da5306c2
#
_entry.id   1f6bf18cacb49ad2b02d79e6da5306c2
#
_cell.length_a   1.000
_cell.length_b   1.000
_cell.length_c   1.000
_cell.angle_alpha   90.00
_cell.angle_beta   90.00
_cell.angle_gamma   90.00
#
_symmetry.space_group_name_H-M   'P 1'
#
loop_
_entity.id
_entity.type
_entity.pdbx_description
1 polymer ?
#
loop_
_entity_poly.entity_id
_entity_poly.type
_entity_poly.pdbx_seq_one_letter_code
_entity_poly.pdbx_strand_id
1 'polypeptide(L)'
;MAGAAYVTDLKTLQGECSANYLRLLRLVGDMESGQRRDIALHSDHQHFGDLHLAILQEAPYTTLVEVTQSGPLDAVIEGPRMRVHLYHDVRMAEVVDFQRERHFSGRYRYPNARMHQPDEKLQLNCFLGEWLAHGLAHGHAVDMPELR
;
A
#
# COMPACT_ATOMS: atom_id res chain seq x y z
N MET A 1 10.70 25.29 -15.30
CA MET A 1 9.46 25.19 -16.03
C MET A 1 8.67 24.00 -15.60
N ALA A 2 7.40 24.21 -15.47
CA ALA A 2 6.50 23.15 -14.99
C ALA A 2 6.52 21.94 -15.92
N GLY A 3 6.68 22.14 -17.21
CA GLY A 3 6.64 21.03 -18.13
C GLY A 3 7.78 20.04 -17.96
N ALA A 4 8.98 20.55 -17.74
CA ALA A 4 10.13 19.68 -17.57
C ALA A 4 10.04 18.89 -16.27
N ALA A 5 9.64 19.56 -15.19
CA ALA A 5 9.48 18.89 -13.91
C ALA A 5 8.38 17.84 -13.98
N TYR A 6 7.31 18.15 -14.69
CA TYR A 6 6.20 17.23 -14.82
C TYR A 6 6.63 15.94 -15.51
N VAL A 7 7.41 16.04 -16.57
CA VAL A 7 7.87 14.86 -17.29
C VAL A 7 8.79 14.02 -16.41
N THR A 8 9.66 14.67 -15.65
CA THR A 8 10.56 13.97 -14.75
C THR A 8 9.79 13.24 -13.68
N ASP A 9 8.77 13.90 -13.11
CA ASP A 9 7.95 13.29 -12.08
C ASP A 9 7.19 12.10 -12.61
N LEU A 10 6.73 12.15 -13.85
CA LEU A 10 5.99 11.05 -14.43
C LEU A 10 6.89 9.81 -14.59
N LYS A 11 8.12 10.03 -15.02
CA LYS A 11 9.07 8.93 -15.14
C LYS A 11 9.35 8.28 -13.80
N THR A 12 9.55 9.10 -12.79
CA THR A 12 9.79 8.61 -11.44
C THR A 12 8.57 7.85 -10.92
N LEU A 13 7.38 8.37 -11.20
CA LEU A 13 6.16 7.70 -10.80
C LEU A 13 6.05 6.31 -11.42
N GLN A 14 6.34 6.20 -12.70
CA GLN A 14 6.27 4.90 -13.36
C GLN A 14 7.26 3.92 -12.76
N GLY A 15 8.46 4.38 -12.42
CA GLY A 15 9.44 3.52 -11.78
C GLY A 15 8.98 3.03 -10.43
N GLU A 16 8.37 3.93 -9.65
CA GLU A 16 7.88 3.55 -8.33
C GLU A 16 6.70 2.58 -8.44
N CYS A 17 5.82 2.80 -9.41
CA CYS A 17 4.69 1.91 -9.62
C CYS A 17 5.16 0.51 -10.02
N SER A 18 6.20 0.42 -10.83
CA SER A 18 6.75 -0.88 -11.22
C SER A 18 7.38 -1.58 -10.01
N ALA A 19 8.13 -0.84 -9.20
CA ALA A 19 8.74 -1.42 -8.01
C ALA A 19 7.68 -1.89 -7.03
N ASN A 20 6.63 -1.10 -6.84
CA ASN A 20 5.56 -1.46 -5.91
C ASN A 20 4.81 -2.68 -6.38
N TYR A 21 4.68 -2.87 -7.69
CA TYR A 21 4.03 -4.06 -8.20
C TYR A 21 4.79 -5.31 -7.75
N LEU A 22 6.11 -5.30 -7.88
CA LEU A 22 6.91 -6.44 -7.45
C LEU A 22 6.85 -6.65 -5.95
N ARG A 23 6.90 -5.55 -5.19
CA ARG A 23 6.80 -5.65 -3.74
C ARG A 23 5.48 -6.26 -3.31
N LEU A 24 4.39 -5.82 -3.92
CA LEU A 24 3.07 -6.34 -3.57
C LEU A 24 2.92 -7.80 -3.99
N LEU A 25 3.46 -8.18 -5.12
CA LEU A 25 3.40 -9.59 -5.51
C LEU A 25 4.05 -10.48 -4.46
N ARG A 26 5.16 -10.03 -3.89
CA ARG A 26 5.84 -10.82 -2.88
C ARG A 26 5.05 -10.90 -1.59
N LEU A 27 4.40 -9.82 -1.21
CA LEU A 27 3.64 -9.80 0.03
C LEU A 27 2.29 -10.50 -0.10
N VAL A 28 1.65 -10.33 -1.25
CA VAL A 28 0.35 -10.92 -1.49
C VAL A 28 0.46 -12.42 -1.74
N GLY A 29 1.50 -12.83 -2.46
CA GLY A 29 1.68 -14.24 -2.77
C GLY A 29 0.51 -14.80 -3.55
N ASP A 30 -0.10 -15.85 -3.01
CA ASP A 30 -1.21 -16.50 -3.67
C ASP A 30 -2.55 -16.20 -3.02
N MET A 31 -2.66 -15.05 -2.37
CA MET A 31 -3.95 -14.65 -1.80
C MET A 31 -5.00 -14.48 -2.89
N GLU A 32 -6.23 -14.78 -2.53
CA GLU A 32 -7.34 -14.69 -3.44
C GLU A 32 -8.34 -13.65 -2.97
N SER A 33 -9.29 -13.33 -3.83
CA SER A 33 -10.31 -12.35 -3.51
C SER A 33 -11.01 -12.71 -2.20
N GLY A 34 -11.16 -11.73 -1.35
CA GLY A 34 -11.78 -11.91 -0.05
C GLY A 34 -10.81 -12.30 1.05
N GLN A 35 -9.58 -12.62 0.71
CA GLN A 35 -8.61 -13.04 1.72
C GLN A 35 -7.85 -11.83 2.26
N ARG A 36 -7.33 -12.02 3.47
CA ARG A 36 -6.63 -10.98 4.18
C ARG A 36 -5.36 -11.56 4.80
N ARG A 37 -4.34 -10.76 4.88
CA ARG A 37 -3.07 -11.16 5.51
C ARG A 37 -2.62 -10.06 6.43
N ASP A 38 -2.25 -10.43 7.64
CA ASP A 38 -1.73 -9.49 8.61
C ASP A 38 -0.25 -9.78 8.81
N ILE A 39 0.56 -8.74 8.75
CA ILE A 39 2.00 -8.85 8.86
C ILE A 39 2.45 -8.00 10.02
N ALA A 40 2.98 -8.65 11.04
CA ALA A 40 3.48 -7.96 12.22
C ALA A 40 4.85 -7.38 11.91
N LEU A 41 5.03 -6.11 12.21
CA LEU A 41 6.28 -5.41 11.93
C LEU A 41 7.10 -5.33 13.20
N HIS A 42 8.33 -5.78 13.13
CA HIS A 42 9.24 -5.80 14.28
C HIS A 42 10.53 -5.09 13.93
N SER A 43 11.11 -4.45 14.94
CA SER A 43 12.42 -3.84 14.81
C SER A 43 13.09 -3.99 16.17
N ASP A 44 14.31 -4.55 16.18
CA ASP A 44 15.04 -4.78 17.43
C ASP A 44 14.22 -5.59 18.42
N HIS A 45 13.55 -6.61 17.92
CA HIS A 45 12.75 -7.52 18.74
C HIS A 45 11.54 -6.85 19.36
N GLN A 46 11.17 -5.70 18.85
CA GLN A 46 10.02 -5.00 19.39
C GLN A 46 8.98 -4.82 18.32
N HIS A 47 7.75 -5.19 18.65
CA HIS A 47 6.63 -5.06 17.73
C HIS A 47 6.22 -3.60 17.66
N PHE A 48 6.22 -3.00 16.48
CA PHE A 48 5.87 -1.60 16.38
C PHE A 48 4.68 -1.32 15.49
N GLY A 49 3.99 -2.34 15.04
CA GLY A 49 2.78 -2.13 14.27
C GLY A 49 2.49 -3.33 13.40
N ASP A 50 1.42 -3.21 12.64
CA ASP A 50 1.00 -4.27 11.74
C ASP A 50 0.67 -3.69 10.37
N LEU A 51 0.98 -4.45 9.35
CA LEU A 51 0.60 -4.13 7.99
C LEU A 51 -0.48 -5.11 7.58
N HIS A 52 -1.60 -4.61 7.08
CA HIS A 52 -2.72 -5.46 6.70
C HIS A 52 -2.95 -5.36 5.22
N LEU A 53 -3.10 -6.51 4.58
CA LEU A 53 -3.36 -6.59 3.16
C LEU A 53 -4.66 -7.35 2.95
N ALA A 54 -5.51 -6.83 2.09
CA ALA A 54 -6.75 -7.50 1.77
C ALA A 54 -6.98 -7.44 0.27
N ILE A 55 -7.34 -8.57 -0.33
CA ILE A 55 -7.68 -8.60 -1.75
C ILE A 55 -9.16 -8.27 -1.85
N LEU A 56 -9.46 -7.13 -2.42
CA LEU A 56 -10.83 -6.68 -2.53
C LEU A 56 -11.51 -7.20 -3.79
N GLN A 57 -10.74 -7.33 -4.86
CA GLN A 57 -11.35 -7.71 -6.13
C GLN A 57 -10.28 -8.26 -7.04
N GLU A 58 -10.61 -9.29 -7.78
CA GLU A 58 -9.73 -9.85 -8.78
C GLU A 58 -10.45 -9.88 -10.12
N ALA A 59 -9.72 -9.51 -11.16
CA ALA A 59 -10.19 -9.61 -12.54
C ALA A 59 -9.03 -10.19 -13.34
N PRO A 60 -9.26 -10.59 -14.59
CA PRO A 60 -8.19 -11.27 -15.33
C PRO A 60 -6.87 -10.52 -15.40
N TYR A 61 -6.93 -9.19 -15.49
CA TYR A 61 -5.71 -8.43 -15.66
C TYR A 61 -5.45 -7.44 -14.53
N THR A 62 -6.32 -7.39 -13.54
CA THR A 62 -6.16 -6.43 -12.45
C THR A 62 -6.55 -7.05 -11.13
N THR A 63 -5.96 -6.53 -10.07
CA THR A 63 -6.31 -6.90 -8.71
C THR A 63 -6.38 -5.63 -7.89
N LEU A 64 -7.40 -5.51 -7.06
CA LEU A 64 -7.52 -4.37 -6.16
C LEU A 64 -7.19 -4.83 -4.75
N VAL A 65 -6.20 -4.18 -4.16
CA VAL A 65 -5.69 -4.55 -2.84
C VAL A 65 -5.89 -3.37 -1.91
N GLU A 66 -6.32 -3.64 -0.70
CA GLU A 66 -6.36 -2.62 0.33
C GLU A 66 -5.20 -2.83 1.28
N VAL A 67 -4.46 -1.76 1.54
CA VAL A 67 -3.30 -1.80 2.42
C VAL A 67 -3.56 -0.84 3.56
N THR A 68 -3.50 -1.34 4.79
CA THR A 68 -3.68 -0.51 5.97
C THR A 68 -2.55 -0.78 6.93
N GLN A 69 -2.31 0.17 7.80
CA GLN A 69 -1.28 0.02 8.82
C GLN A 69 -1.86 0.44 10.16
N SER A 70 -1.55 -0.32 11.20
CA SER A 70 -1.97 0.02 12.55
C SER A 70 -0.75 0.08 13.44
N GLY A 71 -0.86 0.84 14.53
CA GLY A 71 0.22 0.93 15.50
C GLY A 71 0.19 -0.23 16.46
N PRO A 72 1.15 -0.26 17.39
CA PRO A 72 1.24 -1.36 18.35
C PRO A 72 0.11 -1.36 19.37
N LEU A 73 -0.49 -0.21 19.60
CA LEU A 73 -1.59 -0.11 20.52
C LEU A 73 -2.84 0.24 19.74
N ASP A 74 -3.88 -0.50 19.95
CA ASP A 74 -5.13 -0.20 19.31
C ASP A 74 -5.64 1.11 19.82
N ALA A 75 -5.72 2.07 18.98
CA ALA A 75 -6.14 3.39 19.35
C ALA A 75 -7.49 3.69 18.74
N VAL A 76 -8.05 4.79 19.16
CA VAL A 76 -9.27 5.27 18.58
C VAL A 76 -9.07 5.64 17.12
N ILE A 77 -7.88 6.04 16.78
CA ILE A 77 -7.56 6.44 15.42
C ILE A 77 -6.87 5.28 14.73
N GLU A 78 -7.43 4.87 13.62
CA GLU A 78 -6.78 3.89 12.78
C GLU A 78 -5.78 4.56 11.87
N GLY A 79 -4.76 3.82 11.49
CA GLY A 79 -3.75 4.35 10.61
C GLY A 79 -4.26 4.58 9.19
N PRO A 80 -3.36 4.99 8.32
CA PRO A 80 -3.74 5.29 6.94
C PRO A 80 -4.18 4.05 6.19
N ARG A 81 -4.98 4.26 5.16
CA ARG A 81 -5.46 3.19 4.31
C ARG A 81 -5.30 3.59 2.86
N MET A 82 -4.80 2.67 2.07
CA MET A 82 -4.65 2.87 0.64
C MET A 82 -5.33 1.75 -0.11
N ARG A 83 -5.93 2.09 -1.25
CA ARG A 83 -6.37 1.10 -2.20
C ARG A 83 -5.45 1.18 -3.39
N VAL A 84 -4.98 0.03 -3.81
CA VAL A 84 -3.95 -0.06 -4.82
C VAL A 84 -4.41 -1.01 -5.91
N HIS A 85 -4.35 -0.54 -7.15
CA HIS A 85 -4.65 -1.38 -8.30
C HIS A 85 -3.37 -2.00 -8.82
N LEU A 86 -3.38 -3.30 -8.98
CA LEU A 86 -2.31 -4.01 -9.66
C LEU A 86 -2.73 -4.24 -11.10
N TYR A 87 -1.93 -3.79 -12.03
CA TYR A 87 -2.18 -4.00 -13.45
C TYR A 87 -1.19 -5.04 -13.94
N HIS A 88 -1.66 -6.25 -14.11
CA HIS A 88 -0.76 -7.38 -14.37
C HIS A 88 -0.14 -7.36 -15.75
N ASP A 89 -0.82 -6.79 -16.72
CA ASP A 89 -0.30 -6.78 -18.08
C ASP A 89 0.85 -5.80 -18.24
N VAL A 90 0.85 -4.68 -17.52
CA VAL A 90 1.95 -3.72 -17.58
C VAL A 90 2.84 -3.79 -16.35
N ARG A 91 2.51 -4.65 -15.38
CA ARG A 91 3.30 -4.90 -14.18
C ARG A 91 3.55 -3.63 -13.39
N MET A 92 2.47 -2.94 -13.09
CA MET A 92 2.50 -1.72 -12.30
C MET A 92 1.44 -1.75 -11.22
N ALA A 93 1.74 -1.11 -10.10
CA ALA A 93 0.79 -0.91 -9.02
C ALA A 93 0.57 0.58 -8.86
N GLU A 94 -0.66 0.97 -8.64
CA GLU A 94 -0.98 2.39 -8.55
C GLU A 94 -1.94 2.62 -7.40
N VAL A 95 -1.60 3.57 -6.52
CA VAL A 95 -2.52 3.98 -5.47
C VAL A 95 -3.66 4.73 -6.12
N VAL A 96 -4.87 4.25 -5.94
CA VAL A 96 -6.05 4.87 -6.53
C VAL A 96 -6.94 5.52 -5.51
N ASP A 97 -6.72 5.25 -4.23
CA ASP A 97 -7.49 5.88 -3.17
C ASP A 97 -6.65 5.93 -1.92
N PHE A 98 -6.77 7.00 -1.15
CA PHE A 98 -5.98 7.18 0.04
C PHE A 98 -6.79 7.86 1.12
N GLN A 99 -6.75 7.30 2.32
CA GLN A 99 -7.38 7.89 3.47
C GLN A 99 -6.32 7.97 4.56
N ARG A 100 -6.01 9.18 5.01
CA ARG A 100 -4.87 9.39 5.89
C ARG A 100 -5.01 8.69 7.22
N GLU A 101 -6.14 8.85 7.87
CA GLU A 101 -6.40 8.16 9.12
C GLU A 101 -7.88 8.19 9.36
N ARG A 102 -8.35 7.24 10.10
CA ARG A 102 -9.77 7.13 10.38
C ARG A 102 -10.00 7.12 11.86
N HIS A 103 -10.88 8.01 12.29
CA HIS A 103 -11.30 7.99 13.67
C HIS A 103 -12.33 6.90 13.86
N PHE A 104 -12.40 6.42 15.09
CA PHE A 104 -13.38 5.43 15.42
C PHE A 104 -14.77 5.83 15.01
N SER A 105 -15.12 7.07 15.21
CA SER A 105 -16.48 7.53 14.98
C SER A 105 -16.73 8.04 13.58
N GLY A 106 -15.72 8.10 12.75
CA GLY A 106 -16.00 8.72 11.50
C GLY A 106 -14.95 8.49 10.48
N ARG A 107 -14.78 9.47 9.69
CA ARG A 107 -13.88 9.38 8.62
C ARG A 107 -13.12 10.67 8.48
N TYR A 108 -11.95 10.53 8.12
CA TYR A 108 -11.10 11.66 7.85
C TYR A 108 -10.54 11.46 6.46
N ARG A 109 -10.88 12.36 5.56
CA ARG A 109 -10.49 12.17 4.19
C ARG A 109 -9.33 13.05 3.82
N TYR A 110 -8.49 12.52 2.99
CA TYR A 110 -7.46 13.31 2.36
C TYR A 110 -8.14 14.35 1.48
N PRO A 111 -7.72 15.62 1.53
CA PRO A 111 -8.43 16.66 0.79
C PRO A 111 -8.52 16.40 -0.70
N ASN A 112 -7.57 15.70 -1.27
CA ASN A 112 -7.57 15.43 -2.70
C ASN A 112 -7.62 13.94 -2.91
N ALA A 113 -8.73 13.34 -2.52
CA ALA A 113 -8.86 11.89 -2.50
C ALA A 113 -8.71 11.26 -3.87
N ARG A 114 -9.01 11.98 -4.91
CA ARG A 114 -8.91 11.43 -6.24
C ARG A 114 -7.54 11.59 -6.86
N MET A 115 -6.65 12.27 -6.17
CA MET A 115 -5.27 12.38 -6.61
C MET A 115 -5.14 12.90 -8.03
N HIS A 116 -5.75 14.05 -8.27
CA HIS A 116 -5.72 14.65 -9.60
C HIS A 116 -4.36 15.20 -9.98
N GLN A 117 -3.50 15.45 -9.01
CA GLN A 117 -2.22 16.07 -9.28
C GLN A 117 -1.11 15.04 -9.32
N PRO A 118 -0.24 15.08 -10.33
CA PRO A 118 0.82 14.10 -10.47
C PRO A 118 1.80 14.06 -9.31
N ASP A 119 2.12 15.22 -8.73
CA ASP A 119 3.04 15.25 -7.60
C ASP A 119 2.48 14.51 -6.41
N GLU A 120 1.20 14.69 -6.16
CA GLU A 120 0.57 14.02 -5.05
C GLU A 120 0.54 12.52 -5.28
N LYS A 121 0.25 12.11 -6.50
CA LYS A 121 0.24 10.70 -6.85
C LYS A 121 1.62 10.09 -6.67
N LEU A 122 2.66 10.79 -7.07
CA LEU A 122 4.02 10.30 -6.88
C LEU A 122 4.31 10.13 -5.39
N GLN A 123 3.96 11.12 -4.57
CA GLN A 123 4.24 11.03 -3.15
C GLN A 123 3.51 9.86 -2.51
N LEU A 124 2.27 9.63 -2.90
CA LEU A 124 1.51 8.53 -2.33
C LEU A 124 2.07 7.18 -2.75
N ASN A 125 2.52 7.06 -3.98
CA ASN A 125 3.10 5.81 -4.42
C ASN A 125 4.46 5.57 -3.78
N CYS A 126 5.23 6.61 -3.51
CA CYS A 126 6.47 6.49 -2.76
C CYS A 126 6.19 6.09 -1.31
N PHE A 127 5.15 6.65 -0.72
CA PHE A 127 4.76 6.32 0.63
C PHE A 127 4.36 4.85 0.72
N LEU A 128 3.59 4.40 -0.25
CA LEU A 128 3.25 2.98 -0.33
C LEU A 128 4.52 2.14 -0.44
N GLY A 129 5.47 2.57 -1.24
CA GLY A 129 6.73 1.85 -1.39
C GLY A 129 7.46 1.67 -0.08
N GLU A 130 7.45 2.70 0.76
CA GLU A 130 8.07 2.60 2.07
C GLU A 130 7.37 1.59 2.96
N TRP A 131 6.04 1.59 2.95
CA TRP A 131 5.28 0.61 3.70
C TRP A 131 5.62 -0.80 3.26
N LEU A 132 5.60 -1.03 1.95
CA LEU A 132 5.82 -2.38 1.43
C LEU A 132 7.24 -2.84 1.68
N ALA A 133 8.20 -1.95 1.51
CA ALA A 133 9.61 -2.31 1.77
C ALA A 133 9.80 -2.65 3.24
N HIS A 134 9.14 -1.91 4.13
CA HIS A 134 9.24 -2.18 5.55
C HIS A 134 8.64 -3.56 5.88
N GLY A 135 7.49 -3.87 5.27
CA GLY A 135 6.88 -5.17 5.46
C GLY A 135 7.76 -6.31 4.98
N LEU A 136 8.43 -6.11 3.86
CA LEU A 136 9.32 -7.14 3.34
C LEU A 136 10.58 -7.31 4.19
N ALA A 137 11.08 -6.22 4.76
CA ALA A 137 12.32 -6.27 5.53
C ALA A 137 12.09 -6.71 6.97
N HIS A 138 10.98 -6.33 7.57
CA HIS A 138 10.78 -6.52 9.00
C HIS A 138 9.49 -7.25 9.37
N GLY A 139 8.79 -7.78 8.39
CA GLY A 139 7.48 -8.34 8.64
C GLY A 139 7.49 -9.83 8.87
N HIS A 140 6.52 -10.29 9.66
CA HIS A 140 6.25 -11.70 9.84
C HIS A 140 4.76 -11.91 9.70
N ALA A 141 4.38 -12.80 8.80
CA ALA A 141 2.97 -13.07 8.59
C ALA A 141 2.41 -13.79 9.81
N VAL A 142 1.37 -13.24 10.37
CA VAL A 142 0.79 -13.79 11.58
C VAL A 142 -0.02 -15.03 11.28
N ASP A 143 -0.73 -15.01 10.17
CA ASP A 143 -1.63 -16.08 9.82
C ASP A 143 -1.04 -17.06 8.81
N MET A 144 0.25 -16.93 8.51
CA MET A 144 0.91 -17.79 7.55
C MET A 144 2.16 -18.36 8.16
N PRO A 145 2.13 -19.61 8.56
CA PRO A 145 3.30 -20.17 9.23
C PRO A 145 4.49 -20.35 8.30
N GLU A 146 4.29 -20.24 7.03
CA GLU A 146 5.35 -20.51 6.11
C GLU A 146 5.72 -19.39 5.27
N LEU A 147 5.89 -18.27 5.83
CA LEU A 147 6.37 -17.15 5.09
C LEU A 147 7.86 -17.30 4.87
N ARG A 148 8.25 -17.48 3.67
CA ARG A 148 9.67 -17.64 3.37
C ARG A 148 10.05 -16.87 2.17
#